data_ef9691fb0e33d5f6217d47f2fdc38981
#
_entry.id   ef9691fb0e33d5f6217d47f2fdc38981
#
_cell.length_a   1.000
_cell.length_b   1.000
_cell.length_c   1.000
_cell.angle_alpha   90.00
_cell.angle_beta   90.00
_cell.angle_gamma   90.00
#
_symmetry.space_group_name_H-M   'P 1'
#
loop_
_entity.id
_entity.type
_entity.pdbx_description
1 polymer ?
#
loop_
_entity_poly.entity_id
_entity_poly.type
_entity_poly.pdbx_seq_one_letter_code
_entity_poly.pdbx_strand_id
1 'polypeptide(L)'
;MRDITLCHPRLQALAAKLVEECNKQGLKIAIGETYRTVAEQDALYAQGRTKPGNKVTNAPGSTYSSYHQWGTAFDIYRNDGLGAYNEAGNFFGRVGEIGVSIGLEWGGNWKSPVDKPHFQLPDWGSSTSGIKMVYASVEDFKKTWVAIPAEYTVGWNHDANGWWYADSKTTYYKSCWQIINGHKYYFNSDGYAVTGWQVIDGKDYYFEPRAGHDLECAVYVSDHDGVQFIGSY
;
A
#
# COMPACT_ATOMS: atom_id res chain seq x y z
N MET A 1 -6.57 -8.44 -17.93
CA MET A 1 -5.09 -8.58 -18.17
C MET A 1 -4.41 -8.96 -16.86
N ARG A 2 -3.36 -9.80 -16.88
CA ARG A 2 -2.69 -10.30 -15.67
C ARG A 2 -1.35 -9.60 -15.40
N ASP A 3 -1.28 -8.33 -15.67
CA ASP A 3 -0.08 -7.52 -15.49
C ASP A 3 -0.26 -6.56 -14.32
N ILE A 4 0.32 -6.90 -13.17
CA ILE A 4 0.25 -6.10 -11.96
C ILE A 4 0.98 -4.75 -12.10
N THR A 5 1.91 -4.63 -13.05
CA THR A 5 2.65 -3.38 -13.26
C THR A 5 1.78 -2.25 -13.81
N LEU A 6 0.59 -2.58 -14.33
CA LEU A 6 -0.42 -1.61 -14.77
C LEU A 6 -1.29 -1.07 -13.63
N CYS A 7 -1.10 -1.57 -12.41
CA CYS A 7 -1.82 -1.15 -11.22
C CYS A 7 -1.06 -0.08 -10.43
N HIS A 8 -1.76 0.54 -9.48
CA HIS A 8 -1.18 1.53 -8.57
C HIS A 8 0.07 0.96 -7.88
N PRO A 9 1.20 1.70 -7.79
CA PRO A 9 2.46 1.19 -7.23
C PRO A 9 2.32 0.58 -5.82
N ARG A 10 1.54 1.20 -4.93
CA ARG A 10 1.25 0.64 -3.60
C ARG A 10 0.52 -0.71 -3.69
N LEU A 11 -0.39 -0.89 -4.65
CA LEU A 11 -1.06 -2.16 -4.86
C LEU A 11 -0.08 -3.24 -5.33
N GLN A 12 0.86 -2.89 -6.21
CA GLN A 12 1.92 -3.80 -6.67
C GLN A 12 2.76 -4.31 -5.49
N ALA A 13 3.20 -3.39 -4.61
CA ALA A 13 3.97 -3.75 -3.42
C ALA A 13 3.18 -4.65 -2.46
N LEU A 14 1.90 -4.33 -2.21
CA LEU A 14 1.03 -5.14 -1.35
C LEU A 14 0.71 -6.52 -1.96
N ALA A 15 0.55 -6.61 -3.29
CA ALA A 15 0.37 -7.88 -3.97
C ALA A 15 1.61 -8.77 -3.85
N ALA A 16 2.81 -8.22 -4.03
CA ALA A 16 4.07 -8.94 -3.83
C ALA A 16 4.21 -9.43 -2.38
N LYS A 17 3.91 -8.55 -1.40
CA LYS A 17 3.92 -8.90 0.03
C LYS A 17 2.90 -9.99 0.36
N LEU A 18 1.70 -9.95 -0.21
CA LEU A 18 0.69 -10.99 -0.02
C LEU A 18 1.21 -12.36 -0.48
N VAL A 19 1.81 -12.42 -1.67
CA VAL A 19 2.41 -13.67 -2.20
C VAL A 19 3.51 -14.18 -1.27
N GLU A 20 4.39 -13.31 -0.79
CA GLU A 20 5.47 -13.67 0.13
C GLU A 20 4.93 -14.22 1.45
N GLU A 21 4.00 -13.53 2.11
CA GLU A 21 3.43 -13.95 3.41
C GLU A 21 2.61 -15.24 3.27
N CYS A 22 1.88 -15.41 2.17
CA CYS A 22 1.18 -16.65 1.86
C CYS A 22 2.16 -17.82 1.68
N ASN A 23 3.27 -17.61 0.96
CA ASN A 23 4.29 -18.64 0.78
C ASN A 23 4.94 -19.10 2.09
N LYS A 24 5.20 -18.16 3.03
CA LYS A 24 5.70 -18.47 4.38
C LYS A 24 4.76 -19.42 5.15
N GLN A 25 3.45 -19.37 4.86
CA GLN A 25 2.43 -20.22 5.48
C GLN A 25 2.03 -21.43 4.63
N GLY A 26 2.76 -21.71 3.54
CA GLY A 26 2.49 -22.83 2.63
C GLY A 26 1.25 -22.62 1.75
N LEU A 27 0.75 -21.39 1.63
CA LEU A 27 -0.39 -21.03 0.78
C LEU A 27 0.15 -20.56 -0.58
N LYS A 28 0.08 -21.38 -1.60
CA LYS A 28 0.53 -21.02 -2.95
C LYS A 28 -0.58 -20.30 -3.70
N ILE A 29 -0.42 -19.01 -3.90
CA ILE A 29 -1.30 -18.16 -4.71
C ILE A 29 -0.58 -17.65 -5.95
N ALA A 30 -1.35 -17.23 -6.95
CA ALA A 30 -0.85 -16.41 -8.05
C ALA A 30 -1.84 -15.26 -8.32
N ILE A 31 -1.30 -14.16 -8.86
CA ILE A 31 -2.10 -13.00 -9.25
C ILE A 31 -2.90 -13.35 -10.51
N GLY A 32 -4.18 -13.14 -10.45
CA GLY A 32 -5.14 -13.35 -11.54
C GLY A 32 -5.40 -12.05 -12.32
N GLU A 33 -6.64 -11.57 -12.27
CA GLU A 33 -6.99 -10.30 -12.90
C GLU A 33 -6.37 -9.10 -12.17
N THR A 34 -6.01 -8.06 -12.93
CA THR A 34 -5.39 -6.83 -12.42
C THR A 34 -6.08 -5.61 -13.04
N TYR A 35 -5.34 -4.65 -13.62
CA TYR A 35 -5.94 -3.54 -14.35
C TYR A 35 -6.83 -4.04 -15.50
N ARG A 36 -7.99 -3.41 -15.67
CA ARG A 36 -8.98 -3.78 -16.68
C ARG A 36 -9.41 -2.55 -17.46
N THR A 37 -9.30 -2.62 -18.78
CA THR A 37 -9.79 -1.60 -19.71
C THR A 37 -11.33 -1.58 -19.78
N VAL A 38 -11.90 -0.51 -20.35
CA VAL A 38 -13.35 -0.43 -20.61
C VAL A 38 -13.82 -1.61 -21.45
N ALA A 39 -13.08 -1.95 -22.53
CA ALA A 39 -13.45 -3.04 -23.42
C ALA A 39 -13.43 -4.42 -22.73
N GLU A 40 -12.44 -4.68 -21.88
CA GLU A 40 -12.36 -5.92 -21.09
C GLU A 40 -13.49 -6.00 -20.06
N GLN A 41 -13.82 -4.89 -19.40
CA GLN A 41 -14.93 -4.81 -18.47
C GLN A 41 -16.28 -5.03 -19.16
N ASP A 42 -16.48 -4.46 -20.36
CA ASP A 42 -17.69 -4.65 -21.15
C ASP A 42 -17.81 -6.10 -21.66
N ALA A 43 -16.68 -6.74 -22.00
CA ALA A 43 -16.67 -8.15 -22.36
C ALA A 43 -17.15 -9.05 -21.21
N LEU A 44 -16.71 -8.76 -19.97
CA LEU A 44 -17.19 -9.45 -18.76
C LEU A 44 -18.66 -9.11 -18.45
N TYR A 45 -19.06 -7.86 -18.63
CA TYR A 45 -20.45 -7.43 -18.43
C TYR A 45 -21.42 -8.11 -19.41
N ALA A 46 -20.98 -8.35 -20.64
CA ALA A 46 -21.77 -9.05 -21.66
C ALA A 46 -22.00 -10.54 -21.32
N GLN A 47 -21.10 -11.16 -20.55
CA GLN A 47 -21.21 -12.57 -20.17
C GLN A 47 -22.45 -12.80 -19.29
N GLY A 48 -23.25 -13.81 -19.63
CA GLY A 48 -24.52 -14.10 -18.97
C GLY A 48 -25.63 -13.09 -19.25
N ARG A 49 -25.41 -12.16 -20.22
CA ARG A 49 -26.41 -11.20 -20.71
C ARG A 49 -26.61 -11.31 -22.22
N THR A 50 -25.62 -10.83 -22.98
CA THR A 50 -25.60 -10.86 -24.45
C THR A 50 -24.65 -11.92 -25.01
N LYS A 51 -23.81 -12.50 -24.13
CA LYS A 51 -22.91 -13.62 -24.42
C LYS A 51 -23.19 -14.81 -23.48
N PRO A 52 -22.94 -16.06 -23.90
CA PRO A 52 -23.09 -17.22 -23.02
C PRO A 52 -22.24 -17.13 -21.77
N GLY A 53 -22.65 -17.84 -20.70
CA GLY A 53 -21.95 -17.96 -19.42
C GLY A 53 -22.74 -17.36 -18.26
N ASN A 54 -22.10 -17.35 -17.08
CA ASN A 54 -22.69 -16.76 -15.87
C ASN A 54 -22.39 -15.28 -15.80
N LYS A 55 -23.25 -14.49 -15.16
CA LYS A 55 -22.94 -13.08 -14.86
C LYS A 55 -21.80 -13.01 -13.86
N VAL A 56 -20.71 -12.37 -14.24
CA VAL A 56 -19.47 -12.25 -13.44
C VAL A 56 -19.24 -10.83 -12.93
N THR A 57 -19.96 -9.83 -13.43
CA THR A 57 -19.91 -8.46 -12.95
C THR A 57 -21.22 -7.73 -13.18
N ASN A 58 -21.53 -6.75 -12.32
CA ASN A 58 -22.68 -5.85 -12.51
C ASN A 58 -22.24 -4.45 -13.02
N ALA A 59 -20.94 -4.22 -13.21
CA ALA A 59 -20.39 -2.94 -13.62
C ALA A 59 -20.15 -2.93 -15.15
N PRO A 60 -20.91 -2.13 -15.95
CA PRO A 60 -20.54 -1.85 -17.34
C PRO A 60 -19.22 -1.09 -17.42
N GLY A 61 -18.43 -1.31 -18.46
CA GLY A 61 -17.11 -0.71 -18.60
C GLY A 61 -17.12 0.83 -18.62
N SER A 62 -18.10 1.42 -19.33
CA SER A 62 -18.24 2.88 -19.43
C SER A 62 -18.53 3.57 -18.09
N THR A 63 -18.96 2.83 -17.06
CA THR A 63 -19.29 3.40 -15.75
C THR A 63 -18.09 3.56 -14.83
N TYR A 64 -16.94 2.91 -15.13
CA TYR A 64 -15.77 2.89 -14.23
C TYR A 64 -16.15 2.51 -12.78
N SER A 65 -17.11 1.59 -12.63
CA SER A 65 -17.61 1.18 -11.31
C SER A 65 -16.91 -0.05 -10.75
N SER A 66 -15.81 -0.48 -11.36
CA SER A 66 -14.91 -1.52 -10.88
C SER A 66 -13.56 -0.93 -10.51
N TYR A 67 -13.05 -1.26 -9.33
CA TYR A 67 -11.70 -0.86 -8.88
C TYR A 67 -10.57 -1.41 -9.76
N HIS A 68 -10.80 -2.51 -10.48
CA HIS A 68 -9.87 -2.98 -11.53
C HIS A 68 -9.65 -1.93 -12.62
N GLN A 69 -10.68 -1.16 -13.01
CA GLN A 69 -10.56 -0.11 -14.01
C GLN A 69 -9.76 1.10 -13.52
N TRP A 70 -9.62 1.27 -12.21
CA TRP A 70 -8.79 2.29 -11.57
C TRP A 70 -7.37 1.79 -11.25
N GLY A 71 -7.07 0.52 -11.51
CA GLY A 71 -5.78 -0.09 -11.18
C GLY A 71 -5.55 -0.22 -9.68
N THR A 72 -6.60 -0.27 -8.87
CA THR A 72 -6.54 -0.33 -7.41
C THR A 72 -7.05 -1.66 -6.85
N ALA A 73 -7.30 -2.65 -7.71
CA ALA A 73 -7.72 -3.99 -7.32
C ALA A 73 -6.99 -5.06 -8.14
N PHE A 74 -6.85 -6.24 -7.53
CA PHE A 74 -6.43 -7.47 -8.19
C PHE A 74 -7.18 -8.66 -7.63
N ASP A 75 -7.28 -9.73 -8.43
CA ASP A 75 -7.80 -11.01 -8.00
C ASP A 75 -6.66 -12.02 -7.88
N ILE A 76 -6.83 -13.01 -7.02
CA ILE A 76 -5.91 -14.14 -6.88
C ILE A 76 -6.57 -15.45 -7.28
N TYR A 77 -5.74 -16.45 -7.48
CA TYR A 77 -6.19 -17.84 -7.57
C TYR A 77 -5.21 -18.76 -6.84
N ARG A 78 -5.72 -19.93 -6.45
CA ARG A 78 -4.94 -20.99 -5.83
C ARG A 78 -4.03 -21.63 -6.85
N ASN A 79 -2.72 -21.75 -6.55
CA ASN A 79 -1.68 -22.19 -7.48
C ASN A 79 -0.84 -23.35 -6.93
N ASP A 80 -1.49 -24.32 -6.27
CA ASP A 80 -0.86 -25.53 -5.71
C ASP A 80 -1.25 -26.83 -6.45
N GLY A 81 -1.93 -26.70 -7.59
CA GLY A 81 -2.38 -27.83 -8.38
C GLY A 81 -3.74 -28.42 -7.98
N LEU A 82 -4.36 -27.94 -6.90
CA LEU A 82 -5.67 -28.44 -6.43
C LEU A 82 -6.88 -27.80 -7.10
N GLY A 83 -6.65 -26.84 -8.02
CA GLY A 83 -7.68 -26.09 -8.74
C GLY A 83 -7.78 -24.64 -8.29
N ALA A 84 -7.91 -23.75 -9.28
CA ALA A 84 -7.78 -22.29 -9.11
C ALA A 84 -8.71 -21.68 -8.05
N TYR A 85 -9.90 -22.23 -7.86
CA TYR A 85 -10.92 -21.76 -6.93
C TYR A 85 -11.31 -22.81 -5.89
N ASN A 86 -10.46 -23.79 -5.64
CA ASN A 86 -10.68 -24.81 -4.62
C ASN A 86 -10.51 -24.22 -3.22
N GLU A 87 -11.59 -24.28 -2.41
CA GLU A 87 -11.65 -23.71 -1.07
C GLU A 87 -11.22 -24.67 0.06
N ALA A 88 -10.80 -25.88 -0.28
CA ALA A 88 -10.42 -26.87 0.73
C ALA A 88 -9.41 -26.30 1.73
N GLY A 89 -9.64 -26.57 3.03
CA GLY A 89 -8.80 -26.04 4.12
C GLY A 89 -9.00 -24.54 4.38
N ASN A 90 -10.16 -23.99 4.04
CA ASN A 90 -10.45 -22.53 4.15
C ASN A 90 -9.39 -21.67 3.46
N PHE A 91 -8.94 -22.12 2.27
CA PHE A 91 -7.80 -21.52 1.58
C PHE A 91 -7.93 -20.00 1.41
N PHE A 92 -9.02 -19.55 0.77
CA PHE A 92 -9.23 -18.12 0.54
C PHE A 92 -9.45 -17.32 1.82
N GLY A 93 -10.07 -17.92 2.87
CA GLY A 93 -10.21 -17.28 4.18
C GLY A 93 -8.84 -16.97 4.80
N ARG A 94 -7.94 -17.94 4.82
CA ARG A 94 -6.57 -17.76 5.34
C ARG A 94 -5.79 -16.72 4.54
N VAL A 95 -5.89 -16.73 3.22
CA VAL A 95 -5.24 -15.72 2.36
C VAL A 95 -5.86 -14.34 2.60
N GLY A 96 -7.18 -14.26 2.78
CA GLY A 96 -7.91 -13.03 3.09
C GLY A 96 -7.45 -12.39 4.39
N GLU A 97 -7.30 -13.19 5.46
CA GLU A 97 -6.78 -12.71 6.75
C GLU A 97 -5.37 -12.11 6.61
N ILE A 98 -4.48 -12.77 5.84
CA ILE A 98 -3.15 -12.23 5.54
C ILE A 98 -3.27 -10.91 4.78
N GLY A 99 -4.10 -10.85 3.74
CA GLY A 99 -4.29 -9.63 2.95
C GLY A 99 -4.76 -8.45 3.79
N VAL A 100 -5.73 -8.67 4.67
CA VAL A 100 -6.22 -7.65 5.62
C VAL A 100 -5.13 -7.21 6.57
N SER A 101 -4.34 -8.14 7.11
CA SER A 101 -3.26 -7.82 8.06
C SER A 101 -2.14 -6.95 7.48
N ILE A 102 -1.94 -6.99 6.16
CA ILE A 102 -0.96 -6.16 5.45
C ILE A 102 -1.54 -4.87 4.87
N GLY A 103 -2.84 -4.59 5.09
CA GLY A 103 -3.49 -3.33 4.72
C GLY A 103 -4.28 -3.35 3.41
N LEU A 104 -4.65 -4.53 2.89
CA LEU A 104 -5.61 -4.67 1.79
C LEU A 104 -7.04 -4.78 2.32
N GLU A 105 -8.01 -4.33 1.55
CA GLU A 105 -9.41 -4.71 1.69
C GLU A 105 -9.64 -6.03 0.94
N TRP A 106 -10.33 -6.98 1.58
CA TRP A 106 -10.63 -8.29 1.02
C TRP A 106 -12.12 -8.45 0.71
N GLY A 107 -12.45 -8.82 -0.51
CA GLY A 107 -13.84 -9.01 -0.96
C GLY A 107 -14.58 -10.18 -0.29
N GLY A 108 -13.83 -11.10 0.36
CA GLY A 108 -14.42 -12.14 1.19
C GLY A 108 -15.12 -11.63 2.45
N ASN A 109 -14.85 -10.40 2.89
CA ASN A 109 -15.51 -9.73 4.01
C ASN A 109 -16.77 -8.95 3.59
N TRP A 110 -17.08 -8.87 2.31
CA TRP A 110 -18.25 -8.14 1.83
C TRP A 110 -19.55 -8.91 2.13
N LYS A 111 -20.63 -8.17 2.40
CA LYS A 111 -21.95 -8.78 2.64
C LYS A 111 -22.58 -9.34 1.36
N SER A 112 -22.44 -8.61 0.25
CA SER A 112 -22.98 -9.00 -1.05
C SER A 112 -22.44 -8.10 -2.18
N PRO A 113 -21.94 -8.66 -3.28
CA PRO A 113 -21.54 -10.06 -3.41
C PRO A 113 -20.28 -10.35 -2.59
N VAL A 114 -20.15 -11.55 -2.05
CA VAL A 114 -18.90 -12.04 -1.48
C VAL A 114 -17.97 -12.41 -2.64
N ASP A 115 -16.77 -11.86 -2.63
CA ASP A 115 -15.76 -12.10 -3.68
C ASP A 115 -14.41 -12.47 -3.04
N LYS A 116 -14.22 -13.74 -2.76
CA LYS A 116 -13.06 -14.25 -2.04
C LYS A 116 -11.73 -14.11 -2.79
N PRO A 117 -11.66 -14.21 -4.14
CA PRO A 117 -10.46 -13.89 -4.89
C PRO A 117 -10.01 -12.44 -4.83
N HIS A 118 -10.91 -11.50 -4.58
CA HIS A 118 -10.73 -10.07 -4.76
C HIS A 118 -10.01 -9.37 -3.61
N PHE A 119 -9.00 -8.54 -3.95
CA PHE A 119 -8.31 -7.62 -3.06
C PHE A 119 -8.21 -6.23 -3.67
N GLN A 120 -8.34 -5.19 -2.85
CA GLN A 120 -8.23 -3.80 -3.29
C GLN A 120 -7.56 -2.90 -2.24
N LEU A 121 -7.16 -1.69 -2.68
CA LEU A 121 -6.77 -0.62 -1.75
C LEU A 121 -8.01 -0.08 -1.03
N PRO A 122 -7.97 0.12 0.30
CA PRO A 122 -9.15 0.53 1.09
C PRO A 122 -9.46 2.03 1.03
N ASP A 123 -8.66 2.84 0.34
CA ASP A 123 -8.60 4.30 0.50
C ASP A 123 -9.88 5.04 0.06
N TRP A 124 -10.70 4.44 -0.80
CA TRP A 124 -11.86 5.12 -1.39
C TRP A 124 -13.21 4.48 -1.01
N GLY A 125 -13.21 3.60 0.01
CA GLY A 125 -14.42 2.96 0.52
C GLY A 125 -14.93 1.81 -0.34
N SER A 126 -16.19 1.41 -0.11
CA SER A 126 -16.79 0.20 -0.71
C SER A 126 -17.22 0.36 -2.17
N SER A 127 -17.12 1.55 -2.75
CA SER A 127 -17.48 1.81 -4.15
C SER A 127 -16.55 2.83 -4.78
N THR A 128 -16.45 2.82 -6.12
CA THR A 128 -15.63 3.77 -6.88
C THR A 128 -16.14 5.22 -6.83
N SER A 129 -17.21 5.51 -6.12
CA SER A 129 -17.71 6.88 -5.94
C SER A 129 -16.68 7.78 -5.26
N GLY A 130 -15.96 7.26 -4.26
CA GLY A 130 -14.93 8.02 -3.55
C GLY A 130 -13.80 8.48 -4.48
N ILE A 131 -13.24 7.57 -5.28
CA ILE A 131 -12.17 7.91 -6.22
C ILE A 131 -12.65 8.84 -7.32
N LYS A 132 -13.88 8.68 -7.84
CA LYS A 132 -14.50 9.55 -8.85
C LYS A 132 -14.78 10.96 -8.35
N MET A 133 -14.98 11.16 -7.05
CA MET A 133 -15.14 12.50 -6.47
C MET A 133 -13.83 13.29 -6.47
N VAL A 134 -12.69 12.60 -6.45
CA VAL A 134 -11.35 13.21 -6.37
C VAL A 134 -10.74 13.37 -7.75
N TYR A 135 -10.91 12.40 -8.64
CA TYR A 135 -10.25 12.37 -9.94
C TYR A 135 -11.27 12.33 -11.07
N ALA A 136 -11.08 13.19 -12.07
CA ALA A 136 -11.95 13.29 -13.23
C ALA A 136 -11.83 12.07 -14.16
N SER A 137 -10.67 11.40 -14.18
CA SER A 137 -10.39 10.24 -15.02
C SER A 137 -9.36 9.31 -14.36
N VAL A 138 -9.27 8.09 -14.88
CA VAL A 138 -8.20 7.14 -14.50
C VAL A 138 -6.81 7.69 -14.85
N GLU A 139 -6.69 8.40 -15.96
CA GLU A 139 -5.44 9.02 -16.41
C GLU A 139 -5.02 10.15 -15.45
N ASP A 140 -5.95 10.94 -14.92
CA ASP A 140 -5.64 11.96 -13.89
C ASP A 140 -5.20 11.29 -12.60
N PHE A 141 -5.84 10.20 -12.20
CA PHE A 141 -5.41 9.42 -11.06
C PHE A 141 -4.00 8.84 -11.26
N LYS A 142 -3.70 8.27 -12.44
CA LYS A 142 -2.37 7.73 -12.75
C LYS A 142 -1.25 8.77 -12.68
N LYS A 143 -1.53 10.04 -12.95
CA LYS A 143 -0.53 11.13 -12.79
C LYS A 143 -0.08 11.32 -11.35
N THR A 144 -0.87 10.88 -10.38
CA THR A 144 -0.52 10.95 -8.96
C THR A 144 0.29 9.75 -8.48
N TRP A 145 0.46 8.73 -9.33
CA TRP A 145 1.19 7.53 -8.95
C TRP A 145 2.69 7.83 -8.84
N VAL A 146 3.16 7.90 -7.63
CA VAL A 146 4.59 7.91 -7.37
C VAL A 146 5.08 6.47 -7.45
N ALA A 147 6.08 6.21 -8.28
CA ALA A 147 6.72 4.90 -8.30
C ALA A 147 7.27 4.62 -6.89
N ILE A 148 6.72 3.61 -6.21
CA ILE A 148 7.38 3.10 -5.02
C ILE A 148 8.67 2.45 -5.54
N PRO A 149 9.87 2.85 -5.06
CA PRO A 149 11.09 2.14 -5.40
C PRO A 149 10.87 0.65 -5.16
N ALA A 150 11.31 -0.20 -6.06
CA ALA A 150 11.05 -1.65 -6.03
C ALA A 150 11.43 -2.29 -4.68
N GLU A 151 12.41 -1.73 -3.98
CA GLU A 151 12.78 -2.05 -2.61
C GLU A 151 13.49 -0.84 -1.99
N TYR A 152 13.13 -0.46 -0.77
CA TYR A 152 13.93 0.47 0.03
C TYR A 152 15.19 -0.25 0.55
N THR A 153 16.29 0.47 0.62
CA THR A 153 17.39 0.04 1.47
C THR A 153 16.96 0.22 2.92
N VAL A 154 16.81 -0.88 3.66
CA VAL A 154 16.45 -0.82 5.08
C VAL A 154 17.51 -0.03 5.84
N GLY A 155 17.07 0.92 6.65
CA GLY A 155 17.91 1.86 7.34
C GLY A 155 17.79 3.29 6.82
N TRP A 156 18.82 4.09 7.06
CA TRP A 156 18.87 5.48 6.59
C TRP A 156 19.02 5.57 5.07
N ASN A 157 18.20 6.42 4.47
CA ASN A 157 18.24 6.79 3.05
C ASN A 157 18.28 8.31 2.94
N HIS A 158 18.83 8.83 1.86
CA HIS A 158 18.92 10.25 1.57
C HIS A 158 18.58 10.54 0.11
N ASP A 159 17.79 11.57 -0.13
CA ASP A 159 17.46 12.06 -1.46
C ASP A 159 17.50 13.61 -1.50
N ALA A 160 16.99 14.20 -2.57
CA ALA A 160 16.98 15.65 -2.74
C ALA A 160 16.17 16.43 -1.69
N ASN A 161 15.27 15.75 -0.95
CA ASN A 161 14.40 16.36 0.05
C ASN A 161 14.91 16.14 1.49
N GLY A 162 15.90 15.25 1.70
CA GLY A 162 16.51 15.02 2.99
C GLY A 162 16.63 13.55 3.39
N TRP A 163 16.87 13.32 4.67
CA TRP A 163 17.02 11.99 5.27
C TRP A 163 15.67 11.36 5.61
N TRP A 164 15.51 10.08 5.34
CA TRP A 164 14.37 9.27 5.74
C TRP A 164 14.83 7.85 6.12
N TYR A 165 14.02 7.13 6.90
CA TYR A 165 14.39 5.81 7.41
C TYR A 165 13.39 4.75 6.99
N ALA A 166 13.85 3.74 6.24
CA ALA A 166 13.06 2.57 5.91
C ALA A 166 13.16 1.53 7.05
N ASP A 167 12.04 1.20 7.66
CA ASP A 167 11.93 0.15 8.66
C ASP A 167 11.81 -1.24 8.02
N SER A 168 11.44 -1.27 6.75
CA SER A 168 11.42 -2.48 5.92
C SER A 168 11.70 -2.14 4.46
N LYS A 169 11.76 -3.15 3.60
CA LYS A 169 11.91 -2.96 2.14
C LYS A 169 10.74 -2.22 1.49
N THR A 170 9.61 -2.08 2.17
CA THR A 170 8.37 -1.52 1.60
C THR A 170 7.72 -0.43 2.46
N THR A 171 8.26 -0.16 3.67
CA THR A 171 7.73 0.83 4.59
C THR A 171 8.84 1.72 5.15
N TYR A 172 8.46 2.94 5.54
CA TYR A 172 9.34 3.92 6.16
C TYR A 172 8.59 4.73 7.21
N TYR A 173 9.32 5.34 8.15
CA TYR A 173 8.74 6.14 9.22
C TYR A 173 8.17 7.46 8.70
N LYS A 174 6.99 7.85 9.18
CA LYS A 174 6.38 9.16 8.94
C LYS A 174 5.44 9.53 10.08
N SER A 175 5.30 10.84 10.34
CA SER A 175 4.46 11.41 11.41
C SER A 175 4.70 10.75 12.77
N CYS A 176 5.95 10.44 13.10
CA CYS A 176 6.26 9.70 14.34
C CYS A 176 7.65 10.02 14.88
N TRP A 177 7.80 9.81 16.19
CA TRP A 177 9.07 9.74 16.87
C TRP A 177 9.68 8.35 16.77
N GLN A 178 11.00 8.26 16.57
CA GLN A 178 11.74 7.00 16.59
C GLN A 178 13.07 7.14 17.30
N ILE A 179 13.50 6.07 17.96
CA ILE A 179 14.86 5.93 18.51
C ILE A 179 15.60 4.97 17.59
N ILE A 180 16.68 5.48 16.97
CA ILE A 180 17.50 4.74 16.02
C ILE A 180 18.94 4.84 16.50
N ASN A 181 19.59 3.69 16.73
CA ASN A 181 20.96 3.60 17.25
C ASN A 181 21.18 4.45 18.53
N GLY A 182 20.18 4.50 19.42
CA GLY A 182 20.26 5.22 20.68
C GLY A 182 20.01 6.74 20.58
N HIS A 183 19.69 7.29 19.42
CA HIS A 183 19.35 8.71 19.24
C HIS A 183 17.91 8.86 18.78
N LYS A 184 17.26 9.96 19.18
CA LYS A 184 15.84 10.20 18.93
C LYS A 184 15.64 11.16 17.76
N TYR A 185 14.74 10.81 16.85
CA TYR A 185 14.42 11.52 15.62
C TYR A 185 12.90 11.72 15.52
N TYR A 186 12.49 12.75 14.78
CA TYR A 186 11.09 12.90 14.37
C TYR A 186 10.99 12.91 12.85
N PHE A 187 10.06 12.13 12.31
CA PHE A 187 9.75 12.06 10.90
C PHE A 187 8.46 12.83 10.63
N ASN A 188 8.49 13.77 9.69
CA ASN A 188 7.32 14.56 9.30
C ASN A 188 6.27 13.72 8.52
N SER A 189 5.19 14.36 8.07
CA SER A 189 4.11 13.72 7.31
C SER A 189 4.58 13.13 5.97
N ASP A 190 5.63 13.69 5.39
CA ASP A 190 6.21 13.24 4.13
C ASP A 190 7.24 12.12 4.33
N GLY A 191 7.61 11.85 5.59
CA GLY A 191 8.53 10.79 5.99
C GLY A 191 9.99 11.21 6.13
N TYR A 192 10.29 12.52 6.05
CA TYR A 192 11.65 13.01 6.23
C TYR A 192 11.95 13.33 7.68
N ALA A 193 13.15 12.97 8.12
CA ALA A 193 13.67 13.36 9.42
C ALA A 193 13.86 14.89 9.44
N VAL A 194 13.34 15.54 10.46
CA VAL A 194 13.34 16.99 10.56
C VAL A 194 14.67 17.53 11.10
N THR A 195 15.00 18.79 10.76
CA THR A 195 16.18 19.51 11.23
C THR A 195 15.81 20.87 11.79
N GLY A 196 16.69 21.49 12.59
CA GLY A 196 16.48 22.82 13.14
C GLY A 196 15.32 22.87 14.15
N TRP A 197 14.71 24.06 14.30
CA TRP A 197 13.58 24.26 15.22
C TRP A 197 12.28 23.68 14.64
N GLN A 198 11.58 22.90 15.47
CA GLN A 198 10.28 22.30 15.11
C GLN A 198 9.31 22.41 16.30
N VAL A 199 8.05 22.67 16.01
CA VAL A 199 6.97 22.59 16.99
C VAL A 199 6.22 21.27 16.76
N ILE A 200 6.29 20.37 17.74
CA ILE A 200 5.66 19.05 17.67
C ILE A 200 4.77 18.89 18.90
N ASP A 201 3.48 18.66 18.71
CA ASP A 201 2.49 18.54 19.78
C ASP A 201 2.51 19.74 20.75
N GLY A 202 2.72 20.96 20.20
CA GLY A 202 2.74 22.21 20.96
C GLY A 202 3.99 22.45 21.81
N LYS A 203 5.06 21.69 21.57
CA LYS A 203 6.37 21.83 22.24
C LYS A 203 7.47 22.11 21.23
N ASP A 204 8.40 22.97 21.61
CA ASP A 204 9.56 23.33 20.79
C ASP A 204 10.65 22.28 20.96
N TYR A 205 11.19 21.84 19.82
CA TYR A 205 12.33 20.90 19.71
C TYR A 205 13.37 21.47 18.76
N TYR A 206 14.62 21.17 19.01
CA TYR A 206 15.71 21.50 18.11
C TYR A 206 16.44 20.23 17.68
N PHE A 207 16.65 20.08 16.37
CA PHE A 207 17.30 18.92 15.75
C PHE A 207 18.59 19.35 15.08
N GLU A 208 19.61 18.49 15.07
CA GLU A 208 20.91 18.76 14.45
C GLU A 208 20.76 19.09 12.97
N PRO A 209 21.06 20.32 12.54
CA PRO A 209 20.85 20.75 11.16
C PRO A 209 22.09 20.64 10.27
N ARG A 210 23.26 20.26 10.80
CA ARG A 210 24.51 20.27 10.05
C ARG A 210 24.58 19.09 9.11
N ALA A 211 24.51 19.34 7.81
CA ALA A 211 24.62 18.34 6.79
C ALA A 211 25.98 17.60 6.89
N GLY A 212 25.91 16.27 6.83
CA GLY A 212 27.08 15.39 6.96
C GLY A 212 27.61 15.20 8.39
N HIS A 213 26.91 15.73 9.40
CA HIS A 213 27.18 15.38 10.79
C HIS A 213 26.69 13.96 11.09
N ASP A 214 27.46 13.17 11.86
CA ASP A 214 27.12 11.76 12.17
C ASP A 214 25.73 11.59 12.82
N LEU A 215 25.26 12.64 13.52
CA LEU A 215 23.95 12.67 14.18
C LEU A 215 23.00 13.73 13.57
N GLU A 216 23.16 14.02 12.28
CA GLU A 216 22.22 14.89 11.54
C GLU A 216 20.78 14.43 11.78
N CYS A 217 19.86 15.39 11.98
CA CYS A 217 18.45 15.18 12.33
C CYS A 217 18.17 14.62 13.75
N ALA A 218 19.17 14.35 14.58
CA ALA A 218 18.93 13.91 15.95
C ALA A 218 18.48 15.08 16.84
N VAL A 219 17.55 14.83 17.79
CA VAL A 219 17.04 15.86 18.68
C VAL A 219 18.07 16.23 19.76
N TYR A 220 18.18 17.54 20.01
CA TYR A 220 18.89 18.06 21.18
C TYR A 220 18.04 17.97 22.45
N VAL A 221 18.68 17.70 23.57
CA VAL A 221 18.09 17.74 24.90
C VAL A 221 18.94 18.66 25.78
N SER A 222 18.35 19.21 26.83
CA SER A 222 19.08 19.98 27.86
C SER A 222 19.39 19.09 29.04
N ASP A 223 20.58 19.24 29.62
CA ASP A 223 20.87 18.69 30.93
C ASP A 223 20.23 19.56 32.06
N HIS A 224 20.49 19.21 33.31
CA HIS A 224 19.96 19.93 34.48
C HIS A 224 20.52 21.38 34.59
N ASP A 225 21.66 21.68 33.95
CA ASP A 225 22.28 23.00 33.91
C ASP A 225 21.88 23.80 32.68
N GLY A 226 21.01 23.24 31.82
CA GLY A 226 20.54 23.85 30.58
C GLY A 226 21.49 23.74 29.39
N VAL A 227 22.56 22.96 29.52
CA VAL A 227 23.47 22.71 28.40
C VAL A 227 22.80 21.81 27.36
N GLN A 228 22.83 22.27 26.09
CA GLN A 228 22.24 21.55 24.96
C GLN A 228 23.21 20.49 24.42
N PHE A 229 22.74 19.26 24.29
CA PHE A 229 23.50 18.17 23.66
C PHE A 229 22.55 17.20 22.95
N ILE A 230 23.07 16.39 22.03
CA ILE A 230 22.26 15.33 21.38
C ILE A 230 22.12 14.18 22.37
N GLY A 231 20.87 13.90 22.78
CA GLY A 231 20.57 12.87 23.77
C GLY A 231 20.86 11.45 23.28
N SER A 232 21.31 10.61 24.17
CA SER A 232 21.36 9.14 24.01
C SER A 232 20.23 8.50 24.82
N TYR A 233 19.54 7.49 24.28
CA TYR A 233 18.36 6.82 24.84
C TYR A 233 18.53 5.32 24.94
#